data_38d87327f4bb6f08bd717e9ab297fc25
#
_entry.id   38d87327f4bb6f08bd717e9ab297fc25
#
_cell.length_a   1.000
_cell.length_b   1.000
_cell.length_c   1.000
_cell.angle_alpha   90.00
_cell.angle_beta   90.00
_cell.angle_gamma   90.00
#
_symmetry.space_group_name_H-M   'P 1'
#
loop_
_entity.id
_entity.type
_entity.pdbx_description
1 polymer ?
#
loop_
_entity_poly.entity_id
_entity_poly.type
_entity_poly.pdbx_seq_one_letter_code
_entity_poly.pdbx_strand_id
1 'polypeptide(L)'
;MQEIRRKKIRMKKTLYIIRDIAITVGIQLVCFMVCLWIQNSTVENALIPAVSIFGVFLTSVITPGYLYGVAAAILSVLELNFAFTFPFFHFNFSIPENMASAVIIILMALITCGFTTKIKYNKILEEEREKEKIRADIFRAVSHDLRTPLTTIYGSSSALLDPDNDFTKEQRTKMMQDIQQDAQWLFRMVENLLSITKLDSGKVKIIKTPTVLDELIDSVILKFHKRYPDQEVEIDIPDEFVVIPMDAILIQQVLINILENAVQHAKGMVHLGLKVFLVADKAVFEVQDDGCGIPEEKLKSVFYGSHEPYEVSSDCKRSNAGIGLAVCATIIKAHGGKIKAENKKNGGALFRFYLDMEEKEQA
;
A
#
# COMPACT_ATOMS: atom_id res chain seq x y z
N MET A 1 25.35 -16.83 -1.99
CA MET A 1 24.20 -15.93 -1.85
C MET A 1 22.87 -16.64 -1.61
N GLN A 2 22.50 -17.69 -2.36
CA GLN A 2 21.22 -18.43 -2.14
C GLN A 2 21.15 -19.13 -0.76
N GLU A 3 22.25 -19.64 -0.25
CA GLU A 3 22.32 -20.36 1.03
C GLU A 3 22.13 -19.43 2.23
N ILE A 4 22.72 -18.23 2.19
CA ILE A 4 22.54 -17.17 3.21
C ILE A 4 21.09 -16.69 3.24
N ARG A 5 20.43 -16.55 2.08
CA ARG A 5 19.03 -16.19 1.96
C ARG A 5 18.10 -17.27 2.53
N ARG A 6 18.39 -18.56 2.27
CA ARG A 6 17.66 -19.69 2.87
C ARG A 6 17.81 -19.74 4.39
N LYS A 7 19.01 -19.45 4.90
CA LYS A 7 19.30 -19.40 6.36
C LYS A 7 18.56 -18.23 7.04
N LYS A 8 18.52 -17.05 6.42
CA LYS A 8 17.80 -15.87 6.93
C LYS A 8 16.27 -16.08 6.94
N ILE A 9 15.71 -16.76 5.92
CA ILE A 9 14.27 -17.13 5.87
C ILE A 9 13.94 -18.17 6.95
N ARG A 10 14.80 -19.18 7.16
CA ARG A 10 14.62 -20.16 8.22
C ARG A 10 14.66 -19.49 9.60
N MET A 11 15.64 -18.63 9.86
CA MET A 11 15.75 -17.89 11.12
C MET A 11 14.50 -17.05 11.41
N LYS A 12 13.98 -16.31 10.43
CA LYS A 12 12.73 -15.53 10.59
C LYS A 12 11.56 -16.45 10.95
N LYS A 13 11.42 -17.57 10.23
CA LYS A 13 10.34 -18.53 10.50
C LYS A 13 10.43 -19.14 11.90
N THR A 14 11.64 -19.45 12.37
CA THR A 14 11.89 -19.94 13.73
C THR A 14 11.56 -18.88 14.78
N LEU A 15 11.91 -17.62 14.55
CA LEU A 15 11.61 -16.51 15.47
C LEU A 15 10.09 -16.29 15.63
N TYR A 16 9.32 -16.38 14.53
CA TYR A 16 7.85 -16.30 14.60
C TYR A 16 7.25 -17.47 15.39
N ILE A 17 7.76 -18.69 15.19
CA ILE A 17 7.31 -19.86 15.95
C ILE A 17 7.58 -19.69 17.43
N ILE A 18 8.79 -19.23 17.82
CA ILE A 18 9.15 -18.99 19.21
C ILE A 18 8.25 -17.91 19.83
N ARG A 19 8.00 -16.81 19.12
CA ARG A 19 7.08 -15.75 19.54
C ARG A 19 5.68 -16.30 19.81
N ASP A 20 5.15 -17.11 18.90
CA ASP A 20 3.78 -17.62 18.98
C ASP A 20 3.65 -18.66 20.10
N ILE A 21 4.68 -19.47 20.34
CA ILE A 21 4.75 -20.35 21.52
C ILE A 21 4.79 -19.52 22.79
N ALA A 22 5.61 -18.47 22.86
CA ALA A 22 5.70 -17.61 24.03
C ALA A 22 4.39 -16.90 24.36
N ILE A 23 3.66 -16.43 23.32
CA ILE A 23 2.32 -15.84 23.46
C ILE A 23 1.34 -16.89 24.01
N THR A 24 1.33 -18.12 23.47
CA THR A 24 0.46 -19.21 23.90
C THR A 24 0.69 -19.55 25.38
N VAL A 25 1.95 -19.75 25.75
CA VAL A 25 2.33 -20.05 27.14
C VAL A 25 1.99 -18.88 28.06
N GLY A 26 2.25 -17.64 27.65
CA GLY A 26 1.93 -16.45 28.42
C GLY A 26 0.43 -16.31 28.70
N ILE A 27 -0.42 -16.52 27.70
CA ILE A 27 -1.88 -16.47 27.87
C ILE A 27 -2.34 -17.58 28.85
N GLN A 28 -1.83 -18.81 28.68
CA GLN A 28 -2.19 -19.93 29.57
C GLN A 28 -1.75 -19.67 31.02
N LEU A 29 -0.56 -19.14 31.24
CA LEU A 29 -0.10 -18.76 32.59
C LEU A 29 -0.99 -17.68 33.22
N VAL A 30 -1.41 -16.68 32.47
CA VAL A 30 -2.32 -15.65 32.98
C VAL A 30 -3.67 -16.27 33.35
N CYS A 31 -4.23 -17.13 32.50
CA CYS A 31 -5.50 -17.82 32.77
C CYS A 31 -5.37 -18.73 33.99
N PHE A 32 -4.27 -19.45 34.13
CA PHE A 32 -3.99 -20.29 35.30
C PHE A 32 -3.92 -19.47 36.59
N MET A 33 -3.24 -18.33 36.58
CA MET A 33 -3.18 -17.42 37.75
C MET A 33 -4.55 -16.88 38.14
N VAL A 34 -5.39 -16.53 37.13
CA VAL A 34 -6.77 -16.09 37.37
C VAL A 34 -7.58 -17.23 37.97
N CYS A 35 -7.43 -18.45 37.49
CA CYS A 35 -8.11 -19.64 38.05
C CYS A 35 -7.70 -19.88 39.51
N LEU A 36 -6.41 -19.76 39.85
CA LEU A 36 -5.91 -19.85 41.24
C LEU A 36 -6.52 -18.77 42.13
N TRP A 37 -6.61 -17.55 41.62
CA TRP A 37 -7.21 -16.42 42.35
C TRP A 37 -8.70 -16.68 42.62
N ILE A 38 -9.47 -17.19 41.64
CA ILE A 38 -10.87 -17.55 41.78
C ILE A 38 -11.02 -18.66 42.81
N GLN A 39 -10.22 -19.74 42.77
CA GLN A 39 -10.24 -20.82 43.71
C GLN A 39 -10.02 -20.39 45.16
N ASN A 40 -9.13 -19.38 45.35
CA ASN A 40 -8.86 -18.84 46.68
C ASN A 40 -9.89 -17.81 47.17
N SER A 41 -10.64 -17.21 46.25
CA SER A 41 -11.58 -16.09 46.56
C SER A 41 -13.04 -16.52 46.60
N THR A 42 -13.45 -17.63 45.96
CA THR A 42 -14.83 -18.07 45.84
C THR A 42 -15.01 -19.52 46.27
N VAL A 43 -16.18 -19.81 46.88
CA VAL A 43 -16.54 -21.16 47.27
C VAL A 43 -16.96 -22.02 46.07
N GLU A 44 -17.37 -21.39 44.98
CA GLU A 44 -17.85 -22.09 43.78
C GLU A 44 -16.81 -22.02 42.64
N ASN A 45 -16.27 -23.16 42.24
CA ASN A 45 -15.27 -23.31 41.18
C ASN A 45 -15.90 -23.31 39.76
N ALA A 46 -17.18 -22.94 39.60
CA ALA A 46 -17.92 -23.03 38.34
C ALA A 46 -17.34 -22.15 37.21
N LEU A 47 -16.61 -21.07 37.55
CA LEU A 47 -16.01 -20.15 36.58
C LEU A 47 -14.68 -20.64 36.00
N ILE A 48 -14.00 -21.57 36.63
CA ILE A 48 -12.65 -22.01 36.21
C ILE A 48 -12.65 -22.60 34.79
N PRO A 49 -13.59 -23.49 34.38
CA PRO A 49 -13.65 -23.96 32.99
C PRO A 49 -13.90 -22.85 31.98
N ALA A 50 -14.71 -21.83 32.35
CA ALA A 50 -14.99 -20.69 31.47
C ALA A 50 -13.74 -19.84 31.18
N VAL A 51 -12.92 -19.58 32.21
CA VAL A 51 -11.64 -18.88 32.06
C VAL A 51 -10.68 -19.63 31.14
N SER A 52 -10.61 -20.96 31.30
CA SER A 52 -9.79 -21.84 30.46
C SER A 52 -10.24 -21.82 28.99
N ILE A 53 -11.54 -21.89 28.73
CA ILE A 53 -12.12 -21.77 27.37
C ILE A 53 -11.77 -20.40 26.78
N PHE A 54 -11.88 -19.33 27.56
CA PHE A 54 -11.52 -17.97 27.13
C PHE A 54 -10.02 -17.86 26.78
N GLY A 55 -9.13 -18.49 27.55
CA GLY A 55 -7.70 -18.58 27.23
C GLY A 55 -7.41 -19.26 25.89
N VAL A 56 -8.09 -20.36 25.61
CA VAL A 56 -8.01 -21.06 24.31
C VAL A 56 -8.52 -20.19 23.17
N PHE A 57 -9.65 -19.51 23.38
CA PHE A 57 -10.19 -18.56 22.40
C PHE A 57 -9.19 -17.44 22.10
N LEU A 58 -8.65 -16.79 23.13
CA LEU A 58 -7.70 -15.68 22.99
C LEU A 58 -6.43 -16.12 22.26
N THR A 59 -5.90 -17.30 22.59
CA THR A 59 -4.76 -17.89 21.88
C THR A 59 -5.07 -18.09 20.40
N SER A 60 -6.23 -18.66 20.06
CA SER A 60 -6.63 -18.89 18.67
C SER A 60 -6.82 -17.60 17.87
N VAL A 61 -7.22 -16.49 18.50
CA VAL A 61 -7.37 -15.19 17.86
C VAL A 61 -6.01 -14.55 17.59
N ILE A 62 -5.09 -14.56 18.57
CA ILE A 62 -3.83 -13.85 18.51
C ILE A 62 -2.79 -14.60 17.68
N THR A 63 -2.71 -15.94 17.82
CA THR A 63 -1.68 -16.73 17.11
C THR A 63 -2.14 -17.14 15.71
N PRO A 64 -1.23 -17.24 14.73
CA PRO A 64 -1.54 -17.76 13.42
C PRO A 64 -1.55 -19.29 13.44
N GLY A 65 -2.68 -19.88 13.08
CA GLY A 65 -2.79 -21.31 12.82
C GLY A 65 -3.53 -22.12 13.86
N TYR A 66 -3.96 -23.29 13.42
CA TYR A 66 -4.79 -24.21 14.15
C TYR A 66 -4.05 -24.89 15.32
N LEU A 67 -2.74 -25.13 15.14
CA LEU A 67 -1.93 -25.91 16.08
C LEU A 67 -1.80 -25.28 17.48
N TYR A 68 -1.65 -23.96 17.55
CA TYR A 68 -1.49 -23.26 18.84
C TYR A 68 -2.77 -23.29 19.67
N GLY A 69 -3.93 -23.15 19.03
CA GLY A 69 -5.23 -23.26 19.70
C GLY A 69 -5.50 -24.67 20.23
N VAL A 70 -5.16 -25.70 19.45
CA VAL A 70 -5.28 -27.10 19.89
C VAL A 70 -4.30 -27.40 21.04
N ALA A 71 -3.07 -26.94 20.95
CA ALA A 71 -2.08 -27.09 22.02
C ALA A 71 -2.55 -26.41 23.32
N ALA A 72 -3.09 -25.17 23.19
CA ALA A 72 -3.67 -24.47 24.34
C ALA A 72 -4.85 -25.22 24.97
N ALA A 73 -5.72 -25.84 24.16
CA ALA A 73 -6.83 -26.65 24.67
C ALA A 73 -6.36 -27.90 25.46
N ILE A 74 -5.35 -28.58 24.92
CA ILE A 74 -4.76 -29.73 25.59
C ILE A 74 -4.14 -29.30 26.95
N LEU A 75 -3.39 -28.21 26.96
CA LEU A 75 -2.81 -27.65 28.18
C LEU A 75 -3.89 -27.26 29.17
N SER A 76 -4.95 -26.54 28.74
CA SER A 76 -6.08 -26.19 29.62
C SER A 76 -6.78 -27.38 30.23
N VAL A 77 -6.98 -28.48 29.50
CA VAL A 77 -7.56 -29.71 30.01
C VAL A 77 -6.64 -30.35 31.07
N LEU A 78 -5.33 -30.39 30.80
CA LEU A 78 -4.37 -30.94 31.76
C LEU A 78 -4.29 -30.08 33.03
N GLU A 79 -4.25 -28.77 32.90
CA GLU A 79 -4.23 -27.83 34.03
C GLU A 79 -5.49 -27.95 34.90
N LEU A 80 -6.68 -28.00 34.29
CA LEU A 80 -7.94 -28.17 35.00
C LEU A 80 -7.99 -29.48 35.75
N ASN A 81 -7.64 -30.58 35.11
CA ASN A 81 -7.68 -31.89 35.74
C ASN A 81 -6.67 -32.03 36.88
N PHE A 82 -5.47 -31.50 36.72
CA PHE A 82 -4.39 -31.61 37.69
C PHE A 82 -4.54 -30.67 38.89
N ALA A 83 -4.82 -29.41 38.67
CA ALA A 83 -4.73 -28.35 39.70
C ALA A 83 -6.12 -28.05 40.33
N PHE A 84 -7.22 -28.20 39.60
CA PHE A 84 -8.54 -27.69 40.02
C PHE A 84 -9.57 -28.76 40.26
N THR A 85 -9.20 -30.05 40.11
CA THR A 85 -10.14 -31.18 40.32
C THR A 85 -9.68 -32.06 41.48
N PHE A 86 -10.63 -32.47 42.30
CA PHE A 86 -10.32 -33.40 43.43
C PHE A 86 -10.10 -34.83 42.93
N PRO A 87 -9.07 -35.58 43.43
CA PRO A 87 -8.03 -35.14 44.37
C PRO A 87 -7.00 -34.26 43.70
N PHE A 88 -6.69 -33.09 44.32
CA PHE A 88 -5.76 -32.12 43.78
C PHE A 88 -4.36 -32.71 43.57
N PHE A 89 -3.65 -32.21 42.51
CA PHE A 89 -2.32 -32.64 42.12
C PHE A 89 -2.18 -34.10 41.68
N HIS A 90 -3.32 -34.73 41.31
CA HIS A 90 -3.37 -36.01 40.66
C HIS A 90 -4.26 -35.98 39.43
N PHE A 91 -3.83 -36.66 38.36
CA PHE A 91 -4.66 -36.80 37.18
C PHE A 91 -5.77 -37.84 37.47
N ASN A 92 -7.03 -37.40 37.39
CA ASN A 92 -8.18 -38.26 37.58
C ASN A 92 -9.20 -38.04 36.47
N PHE A 93 -9.18 -38.93 35.50
CA PHE A 93 -10.15 -38.97 34.39
C PHE A 93 -11.27 -40.01 34.60
N SER A 94 -11.31 -40.66 35.77
CA SER A 94 -12.34 -41.66 36.07
C SER A 94 -13.68 -41.04 36.49
N ILE A 95 -13.66 -39.75 36.89
CA ILE A 95 -14.87 -39.02 37.30
C ILE A 95 -15.61 -38.54 36.05
N PRO A 96 -16.90 -38.89 35.85
CA PRO A 96 -17.67 -38.53 34.64
C PRO A 96 -17.73 -37.02 34.39
N GLU A 97 -17.79 -36.18 35.43
CA GLU A 97 -17.84 -34.72 35.34
C GLU A 97 -16.54 -34.13 34.74
N ASN A 98 -15.39 -34.70 35.10
CA ASN A 98 -14.08 -34.29 34.57
C ASN A 98 -13.94 -34.66 33.09
N MET A 99 -14.40 -35.84 32.71
CA MET A 99 -14.44 -36.28 31.33
C MET A 99 -15.35 -35.40 30.48
N ALA A 100 -16.54 -35.06 31.00
CA ALA A 100 -17.48 -34.18 30.31
C ALA A 100 -16.87 -32.78 30.09
N SER A 101 -16.25 -32.20 31.12
CA SER A 101 -15.59 -30.89 31.03
C SER A 101 -14.44 -30.91 30.00
N ALA A 102 -13.60 -31.95 30.00
CA ALA A 102 -12.52 -32.10 29.03
C ALA A 102 -13.04 -32.16 27.58
N VAL A 103 -14.10 -32.97 27.36
CA VAL A 103 -14.74 -33.08 26.03
C VAL A 103 -15.31 -31.75 25.58
N ILE A 104 -15.99 -31.00 26.45
CA ILE A 104 -16.54 -29.68 26.12
C ILE A 104 -15.46 -28.71 25.77
N ILE A 105 -14.35 -28.64 26.52
CA ILE A 105 -13.22 -27.74 26.23
C ILE A 105 -12.60 -28.05 24.87
N ILE A 106 -12.37 -29.33 24.58
CA ILE A 106 -11.82 -29.76 23.29
C ILE A 106 -12.76 -29.42 22.15
N LEU A 107 -14.06 -29.69 22.27
CA LEU A 107 -15.05 -29.33 21.24
C LEU A 107 -15.11 -27.83 21.01
N MET A 108 -15.17 -27.04 22.08
CA MET A 108 -15.16 -25.57 21.97
C MET A 108 -13.87 -25.05 21.33
N ALA A 109 -12.72 -25.64 21.64
CA ALA A 109 -11.45 -25.31 21.01
C ALA A 109 -11.47 -25.62 19.51
N LEU A 110 -11.95 -26.79 19.10
CA LEU A 110 -12.03 -27.15 17.68
C LEU A 110 -12.95 -26.22 16.91
N ILE A 111 -14.11 -25.88 17.45
CA ILE A 111 -15.06 -24.94 16.85
C ILE A 111 -14.42 -23.57 16.73
N THR A 112 -13.84 -23.04 17.80
CA THR A 112 -13.23 -21.71 17.85
C THR A 112 -12.05 -21.61 16.88
N CYS A 113 -11.16 -22.60 16.87
CA CYS A 113 -10.03 -22.64 15.94
C CYS A 113 -10.49 -22.71 14.48
N GLY A 114 -11.55 -23.51 14.20
CA GLY A 114 -12.14 -23.60 12.87
C GLY A 114 -12.71 -22.26 12.40
N PHE A 115 -13.52 -21.58 13.21
CA PHE A 115 -14.08 -20.27 12.89
C PHE A 115 -13.00 -19.21 12.71
N THR A 116 -12.05 -19.13 13.63
CA THR A 116 -10.97 -18.12 13.58
C THR A 116 -10.10 -18.33 12.34
N THR A 117 -9.76 -19.56 12.01
CA THR A 117 -8.98 -19.87 10.79
C THR A 117 -9.76 -19.50 9.54
N LYS A 118 -11.05 -19.80 9.48
CA LYS A 118 -11.93 -19.44 8.36
C LYS A 118 -12.04 -17.93 8.18
N ILE A 119 -12.20 -17.17 9.27
CA ILE A 119 -12.26 -15.70 9.22
C ILE A 119 -10.94 -15.13 8.70
N LYS A 120 -9.80 -15.59 9.20
CA LYS A 120 -8.47 -15.16 8.73
C LYS A 120 -8.26 -15.48 7.26
N TYR A 121 -8.64 -16.68 6.83
CA TYR A 121 -8.53 -17.09 5.42
C TYR A 121 -9.41 -16.23 4.50
N ASN A 122 -10.66 -15.99 4.90
CA ASN A 122 -11.57 -15.14 4.12
C ASN A 122 -11.01 -13.71 4.00
N LYS A 123 -10.45 -13.16 5.07
CA LYS A 123 -9.83 -11.82 5.03
C LYS A 123 -8.66 -11.74 4.04
N ILE A 124 -7.79 -12.75 4.03
CA ILE A 124 -6.69 -12.82 3.05
C ILE A 124 -7.25 -12.90 1.63
N LEU A 125 -8.26 -13.72 1.41
CA LEU A 125 -8.89 -13.88 0.11
C LEU A 125 -9.59 -12.59 -0.37
N GLU A 126 -10.22 -11.85 0.54
CA GLU A 126 -10.81 -10.54 0.23
C GLU A 126 -9.73 -9.53 -0.16
N GLU A 127 -8.62 -9.46 0.58
CA GLU A 127 -7.48 -8.61 0.24
C GLU A 127 -6.87 -8.96 -1.14
N GLU A 128 -6.78 -10.24 -1.49
CA GLU A 128 -6.32 -10.69 -2.81
C GLU A 128 -7.31 -10.33 -3.91
N ARG A 129 -8.61 -10.54 -3.69
CA ARG A 129 -9.67 -10.17 -4.64
C ARG A 129 -9.72 -8.66 -4.88
N GLU A 130 -9.55 -7.87 -3.82
CA GLU A 130 -9.52 -6.41 -3.94
C GLU A 130 -8.33 -5.95 -4.80
N LYS A 131 -7.15 -6.54 -4.60
CA LYS A 131 -5.97 -6.29 -5.43
C LYS A 131 -6.20 -6.67 -6.89
N GLU A 132 -6.80 -7.84 -7.15
CA GLU A 132 -7.12 -8.28 -8.52
C GLU A 132 -8.15 -7.37 -9.18
N LYS A 133 -9.17 -6.92 -8.43
CA LYS A 133 -10.17 -5.97 -8.91
C LYS A 133 -9.53 -4.64 -9.31
N ILE A 134 -8.71 -4.06 -8.42
CA ILE A 134 -7.97 -2.81 -8.70
C ILE A 134 -7.11 -2.98 -9.96
N ARG A 135 -6.42 -4.11 -10.10
CA ARG A 135 -5.60 -4.41 -11.28
C ARG A 135 -6.45 -4.47 -12.56
N ALA A 136 -7.58 -5.17 -12.53
CA ALA A 136 -8.50 -5.27 -13.68
C ALA A 136 -9.08 -3.92 -14.07
N ASP A 137 -9.42 -3.09 -13.08
CA ASP A 137 -9.96 -1.76 -13.29
C ASP A 137 -8.91 -0.81 -13.90
N ILE A 138 -7.66 -0.87 -13.42
CA ILE A 138 -6.53 -0.15 -14.03
C ILE A 138 -6.36 -0.56 -15.50
N PHE A 139 -6.36 -1.87 -15.81
CA PHE A 139 -6.22 -2.33 -17.18
C PHE A 139 -7.38 -1.87 -18.09
N ARG A 140 -8.60 -1.82 -17.56
CA ARG A 140 -9.77 -1.34 -18.32
C ARG A 140 -9.65 0.15 -18.61
N ALA A 141 -9.29 0.97 -17.62
CA ALA A 141 -9.05 2.40 -17.77
C ALA A 141 -7.94 2.67 -18.80
N VAL A 142 -6.79 1.99 -18.65
CA VAL A 142 -5.66 2.09 -19.58
C VAL A 142 -6.10 1.76 -21.02
N SER A 143 -6.85 0.66 -21.21
CA SER A 143 -7.29 0.24 -22.55
C SER A 143 -8.22 1.27 -23.20
N HIS A 144 -9.10 1.89 -22.41
CA HIS A 144 -9.98 2.95 -22.89
C HIS A 144 -9.16 4.17 -23.31
N ASP A 145 -8.24 4.60 -22.47
CA ASP A 145 -7.47 5.83 -22.71
C ASP A 145 -6.40 5.69 -23.79
N LEU A 146 -5.89 4.48 -24.03
CA LEU A 146 -5.02 4.20 -25.17
C LEU A 146 -5.80 4.23 -26.50
N ARG A 147 -7.08 3.85 -26.51
CA ARG A 147 -7.89 3.79 -27.72
C ARG A 147 -8.09 5.16 -28.34
N THR A 148 -8.36 6.19 -27.53
CA THR A 148 -8.66 7.55 -28.02
C THR A 148 -7.51 8.15 -28.84
N PRO A 149 -6.26 8.30 -28.34
CA PRO A 149 -5.16 8.83 -29.13
C PRO A 149 -4.79 7.93 -30.30
N LEU A 150 -4.93 6.61 -30.14
CA LEU A 150 -4.68 5.69 -31.26
C LEU A 150 -5.66 5.91 -32.40
N THR A 151 -6.95 6.14 -32.10
CA THR A 151 -7.97 6.47 -33.09
C THR A 151 -7.69 7.81 -33.77
N THR A 152 -7.23 8.82 -33.02
CA THR A 152 -6.85 10.13 -33.58
C THR A 152 -5.65 10.00 -34.51
N ILE A 153 -4.59 9.28 -34.08
CA ILE A 153 -3.40 9.05 -34.91
C ILE A 153 -3.79 8.32 -36.19
N TYR A 154 -4.58 7.22 -36.07
CA TYR A 154 -5.02 6.46 -37.22
C TYR A 154 -5.88 7.29 -38.18
N GLY A 155 -6.90 7.99 -37.64
CA GLY A 155 -7.79 8.81 -38.43
C GLY A 155 -7.09 9.96 -39.16
N SER A 156 -6.21 10.71 -38.42
CA SER A 156 -5.44 11.80 -39.02
C SER A 156 -4.44 11.30 -40.06
N SER A 157 -3.76 10.18 -39.80
CA SER A 157 -2.83 9.61 -40.79
C SER A 157 -3.55 9.07 -42.04
N SER A 158 -4.69 8.40 -41.85
CA SER A 158 -5.50 7.94 -42.99
C SER A 158 -6.02 9.09 -43.84
N ALA A 159 -6.51 10.16 -43.20
CA ALA A 159 -6.98 11.36 -43.90
C ALA A 159 -5.85 12.06 -44.66
N LEU A 160 -4.64 12.12 -44.13
CA LEU A 160 -3.45 12.69 -44.79
C LEU A 160 -2.95 11.85 -45.97
N LEU A 161 -3.20 10.56 -45.97
CA LEU A 161 -2.84 9.62 -47.07
C LEU A 161 -3.86 9.56 -48.17
N ASP A 162 -5.08 10.04 -47.92
CA ASP A 162 -6.17 10.04 -48.93
C ASP A 162 -5.95 11.17 -49.95
N PRO A 163 -5.73 10.86 -51.24
CA PRO A 163 -5.46 11.85 -52.26
C PRO A 163 -6.68 12.71 -52.62
N ASP A 164 -7.89 12.27 -52.26
CA ASP A 164 -9.12 13.03 -52.52
C ASP A 164 -9.39 14.14 -51.49
N ASN A 165 -8.60 14.19 -50.41
CA ASN A 165 -8.69 15.21 -49.37
C ASN A 165 -7.79 16.42 -49.70
N ASP A 166 -8.40 17.55 -50.02
CA ASP A 166 -7.70 18.80 -50.30
C ASP A 166 -7.50 19.66 -49.03
N PHE A 167 -6.56 19.26 -48.19
CA PHE A 167 -6.20 19.99 -46.96
C PHE A 167 -5.27 21.15 -47.25
N THR A 168 -5.49 22.31 -46.58
CA THR A 168 -4.55 23.42 -46.59
C THR A 168 -3.27 22.99 -45.88
N LYS A 169 -2.20 23.77 -46.15
CA LYS A 169 -0.88 23.54 -45.51
C LYS A 169 -0.99 23.62 -43.98
N GLU A 170 -1.79 24.55 -43.47
CA GLU A 170 -2.06 24.76 -42.05
C GLU A 170 -2.76 23.54 -41.43
N GLN A 171 -3.78 23.02 -42.12
CA GLN A 171 -4.52 21.83 -41.70
C GLN A 171 -3.61 20.58 -41.62
N ARG A 172 -2.80 20.36 -42.68
CA ARG A 172 -1.82 19.26 -42.71
C ARG A 172 -0.81 19.37 -41.55
N THR A 173 -0.28 20.57 -41.33
CA THR A 173 0.66 20.80 -40.23
C THR A 173 0.04 20.52 -38.88
N LYS A 174 -1.20 20.97 -38.66
CA LYS A 174 -1.94 20.72 -37.42
C LYS A 174 -2.19 19.21 -37.20
N MET A 175 -2.62 18.49 -38.23
CA MET A 175 -2.84 17.03 -38.15
C MET A 175 -1.53 16.29 -37.81
N MET A 176 -0.39 16.69 -38.39
CA MET A 176 0.91 16.09 -38.07
C MET A 176 1.34 16.40 -36.63
N GLN A 177 1.09 17.62 -36.15
CA GLN A 177 1.34 17.99 -34.76
C GLN A 177 0.47 17.19 -33.77
N ASP A 178 -0.82 17.01 -34.11
CA ASP A 178 -1.73 16.20 -33.29
C ASP A 178 -1.28 14.73 -33.24
N ILE A 179 -0.88 14.13 -34.36
CA ILE A 179 -0.29 12.78 -34.40
C ILE A 179 0.97 12.69 -33.52
N GLN A 180 1.89 13.65 -33.65
CA GLN A 180 3.11 13.66 -32.87
C GLN A 180 2.83 13.76 -31.38
N GLN A 181 1.89 14.63 -30.98
CA GLN A 181 1.51 14.84 -29.60
C GLN A 181 0.84 13.60 -28.98
N ASP A 182 -0.03 12.94 -29.73
CA ASP A 182 -0.71 11.71 -29.31
C ASP A 182 0.27 10.53 -29.21
N ALA A 183 1.20 10.41 -30.14
CA ALA A 183 2.26 9.42 -30.07
C ALA A 183 3.18 9.60 -28.84
N GLN A 184 3.56 10.84 -28.53
CA GLN A 184 4.33 11.15 -27.32
C GLN A 184 3.54 10.84 -26.04
N TRP A 185 2.24 11.11 -26.03
CA TRP A 185 1.38 10.76 -24.91
C TRP A 185 1.29 9.25 -24.68
N LEU A 186 1.10 8.47 -25.76
CA LEU A 186 1.09 7.00 -25.71
C LEU A 186 2.41 6.44 -25.16
N PHE A 187 3.55 6.99 -25.60
CA PHE A 187 4.86 6.56 -25.13
C PHE A 187 4.98 6.71 -23.59
N ARG A 188 4.57 7.86 -23.05
CA ARG A 188 4.57 8.10 -21.59
C ARG A 188 3.65 7.16 -20.84
N MET A 189 2.46 6.89 -21.40
CA MET A 189 1.50 5.97 -20.81
C MET A 189 2.07 4.57 -20.67
N VAL A 190 2.77 4.10 -21.71
CA VAL A 190 3.47 2.80 -21.71
C VAL A 190 4.60 2.78 -20.67
N GLU A 191 5.41 3.83 -20.57
CA GLU A 191 6.46 3.93 -19.54
C GLU A 191 5.90 3.88 -18.12
N ASN A 192 4.80 4.60 -17.87
CA ASN A 192 4.11 4.58 -16.59
C ASN A 192 3.57 3.17 -16.26
N LEU A 193 2.96 2.49 -17.23
CA LEU A 193 2.43 1.15 -17.06
C LEU A 193 3.54 0.12 -16.78
N LEU A 194 4.67 0.22 -17.51
CA LEU A 194 5.84 -0.63 -17.27
C LEU A 194 6.42 -0.41 -15.86
N SER A 195 6.41 0.81 -15.37
CA SER A 195 6.84 1.13 -14.00
C SER A 195 5.96 0.47 -12.95
N ILE A 196 4.61 0.51 -13.11
CA ILE A 196 3.66 -0.17 -12.22
C ILE A 196 3.89 -1.69 -12.25
N THR A 197 3.93 -2.29 -13.45
CA THR A 197 4.00 -3.76 -13.59
C THR A 197 5.33 -4.32 -13.07
N LYS A 198 6.41 -3.59 -13.23
CA LYS A 198 7.73 -3.95 -12.69
C LYS A 198 7.72 -3.92 -11.16
N LEU A 199 7.13 -2.91 -10.53
CA LEU A 199 7.09 -2.74 -9.08
C LEU A 199 6.11 -3.72 -8.41
N ASP A 200 4.95 -4.00 -9.02
CA ASP A 200 3.90 -4.84 -8.45
C ASP A 200 4.26 -6.34 -8.45
N SER A 201 5.10 -6.77 -9.39
CA SER A 201 5.56 -8.17 -9.48
C SER A 201 6.51 -8.59 -8.34
N GLY A 202 6.90 -7.69 -7.44
CA GLY A 202 7.90 -7.95 -6.39
C GLY A 202 9.29 -8.35 -6.92
N LYS A 203 9.47 -8.34 -8.25
CA LYS A 203 10.71 -8.77 -8.93
C LYS A 203 11.73 -7.65 -9.06
N VAL A 204 11.29 -6.39 -9.00
CA VAL A 204 12.21 -5.25 -9.04
C VAL A 204 12.54 -4.85 -7.60
N LYS A 205 13.75 -5.17 -7.18
CA LYS A 205 14.34 -4.52 -6.01
C LYS A 205 14.62 -3.07 -6.40
N ILE A 206 14.00 -2.11 -5.70
CA ILE A 206 14.47 -0.72 -5.74
C ILE A 206 15.91 -0.72 -5.29
N ILE A 207 16.77 -0.18 -6.13
CA ILE A 207 18.19 -0.01 -5.81
C ILE A 207 18.32 1.43 -5.29
N LYS A 208 18.24 1.56 -3.97
CA LYS A 208 18.50 2.85 -3.33
C LYS A 208 20.00 3.14 -3.40
N THR A 209 20.35 4.23 -4.03
CA THR A 209 21.72 4.78 -4.03
C THR A 209 21.74 6.10 -3.31
N PRO A 210 22.83 6.43 -2.58
CA PRO A 210 23.01 7.76 -2.03
C PRO A 210 22.91 8.78 -3.16
N THR A 211 21.90 9.65 -3.13
CA THR A 211 21.61 10.64 -4.18
C THR A 211 21.68 12.02 -3.56
N VAL A 212 22.43 12.92 -4.19
CA VAL A 212 22.54 14.33 -3.80
C VAL A 212 21.23 15.03 -4.18
N LEU A 213 20.63 15.75 -3.21
CA LEU A 213 19.34 16.41 -3.40
C LEU A 213 19.38 17.43 -4.53
N ASP A 214 20.40 18.30 -4.53
CA ASP A 214 20.54 19.37 -5.53
C ASP A 214 20.62 18.81 -6.96
N GLU A 215 21.40 17.75 -7.17
CA GLU A 215 21.53 17.11 -8.48
C GLU A 215 20.18 16.49 -8.94
N LEU A 216 19.41 15.93 -8.01
CA LEU A 216 18.07 15.41 -8.32
C LEU A 216 17.15 16.54 -8.77
N ILE A 217 17.09 17.64 -7.99
CA ILE A 217 16.19 18.77 -8.28
C ILE A 217 16.59 19.45 -9.60
N ASP A 218 17.86 19.72 -9.83
CA ASP A 218 18.35 20.27 -11.08
C ASP A 218 17.95 19.42 -12.29
N SER A 219 18.10 18.10 -12.17
CA SER A 219 17.70 17.15 -13.22
C SER A 219 16.19 17.15 -13.47
N VAL A 220 15.38 17.26 -12.40
CA VAL A 220 13.91 17.39 -12.50
C VAL A 220 13.53 18.66 -13.23
N ILE A 221 14.07 19.79 -12.80
CA ILE A 221 13.76 21.13 -13.35
C ILE A 221 14.21 21.23 -14.81
N LEU A 222 15.40 20.75 -15.13
CA LEU A 222 15.89 20.74 -16.51
C LEU A 222 14.96 19.97 -17.45
N LYS A 223 14.49 18.78 -17.03
CA LYS A 223 13.56 17.96 -17.81
C LYS A 223 12.18 18.58 -17.89
N PHE A 224 11.72 19.22 -16.82
CA PHE A 224 10.44 19.91 -16.76
C PHE A 224 10.42 21.13 -17.68
N HIS A 225 11.41 22.02 -17.60
CA HIS A 225 11.52 23.22 -18.45
C HIS A 225 11.68 22.91 -19.94
N LYS A 226 12.35 21.79 -20.28
CA LYS A 226 12.43 21.38 -21.68
C LYS A 226 11.05 21.16 -22.30
N ARG A 227 10.06 20.83 -21.47
CA ARG A 227 8.69 20.51 -21.90
C ARG A 227 7.72 21.66 -21.69
N TYR A 228 7.91 22.42 -20.63
CA TYR A 228 7.11 23.57 -20.25
C TYR A 228 8.03 24.81 -20.09
N PRO A 229 8.52 25.37 -21.20
CA PRO A 229 9.52 26.48 -21.15
C PRO A 229 8.98 27.73 -20.48
N ASP A 230 7.67 27.97 -20.59
CA ASP A 230 7.01 29.17 -20.07
C ASP A 230 6.54 29.04 -18.62
N GLN A 231 6.72 27.86 -18.01
CA GLN A 231 6.28 27.62 -16.63
C GLN A 231 7.45 27.69 -15.67
N GLU A 232 7.48 28.72 -14.84
CA GLU A 232 8.44 28.84 -13.75
C GLU A 232 8.04 27.95 -12.55
N VAL A 233 9.05 27.41 -11.86
CA VAL A 233 8.89 26.62 -10.63
C VAL A 233 9.72 27.28 -9.54
N GLU A 234 9.07 27.73 -8.47
CA GLU A 234 9.73 28.23 -7.27
C GLU A 234 10.36 27.08 -6.50
N ILE A 235 11.68 27.12 -6.26
CA ILE A 235 12.42 26.05 -5.59
C ILE A 235 12.81 26.52 -4.19
N ASP A 236 12.44 25.76 -3.16
CA ASP A 236 12.83 26.00 -1.77
C ASP A 236 13.39 24.69 -1.19
N ILE A 237 14.72 24.58 -1.18
CA ILE A 237 15.46 23.39 -0.68
C ILE A 237 16.47 23.84 0.40
N PRO A 238 16.89 22.94 1.29
CA PRO A 238 17.89 23.26 2.31
C PRO A 238 19.22 23.70 1.68
N ASP A 239 19.83 24.74 2.24
CA ASP A 239 21.18 25.19 1.83
C ASP A 239 22.30 24.20 2.18
N GLU A 240 22.00 23.22 3.04
CA GLU A 240 22.92 22.19 3.49
C GLU A 240 23.05 21.08 2.44
N PHE A 241 24.24 20.47 2.37
CA PHE A 241 24.48 19.30 1.53
C PHE A 241 23.68 18.09 2.03
N VAL A 242 22.65 17.70 1.29
CA VAL A 242 21.72 16.62 1.66
C VAL A 242 21.89 15.44 0.72
N VAL A 243 22.09 14.24 1.30
CA VAL A 243 22.14 12.97 0.57
C VAL A 243 21.02 12.06 1.06
N ILE A 244 20.22 11.54 0.15
CA ILE A 244 19.07 10.70 0.47
C ILE A 244 19.20 9.36 -0.27
N PRO A 245 19.06 8.21 0.44
CA PRO A 245 19.08 6.90 -0.21
C PRO A 245 17.79 6.66 -0.99
N MET A 246 17.87 6.76 -2.33
CA MET A 246 16.71 6.58 -3.22
C MET A 246 17.12 6.01 -4.58
N ASP A 247 16.13 5.55 -5.34
CA ASP A 247 16.25 5.37 -6.79
C ASP A 247 15.95 6.71 -7.47
N ALA A 248 17.01 7.42 -7.87
CA ALA A 248 16.93 8.78 -8.41
C ALA A 248 16.00 8.85 -9.64
N ILE A 249 16.02 7.83 -10.51
CA ILE A 249 15.20 7.81 -11.74
C ILE A 249 13.72 7.74 -11.39
N LEU A 250 13.35 6.88 -10.44
CA LEU A 250 11.97 6.72 -10.01
C LEU A 250 11.45 7.95 -9.24
N ILE A 251 12.27 8.54 -8.36
CA ILE A 251 11.85 9.74 -7.63
C ILE A 251 11.77 10.95 -8.57
N GLN A 252 12.68 11.09 -9.55
CA GLN A 252 12.57 12.08 -10.60
C GLN A 252 11.24 11.94 -11.36
N GLN A 253 10.83 10.71 -11.70
CA GLN A 253 9.55 10.45 -12.35
C GLN A 253 8.35 10.88 -11.47
N VAL A 254 8.41 10.64 -10.15
CA VAL A 254 7.38 11.13 -9.21
C VAL A 254 7.26 12.64 -9.25
N LEU A 255 8.36 13.35 -9.10
CA LEU A 255 8.37 14.82 -9.08
C LEU A 255 7.87 15.41 -10.41
N ILE A 256 8.33 14.90 -11.55
CA ILE A 256 7.87 15.33 -12.87
C ILE A 256 6.37 15.07 -13.03
N ASN A 257 5.86 13.89 -12.64
CA ASN A 257 4.44 13.58 -12.76
C ASN A 257 3.57 14.54 -11.92
N ILE A 258 4.01 14.91 -10.72
CA ILE A 258 3.26 15.83 -9.86
C ILE A 258 3.30 17.25 -10.42
N LEU A 259 4.47 17.74 -10.89
CA LEU A 259 4.62 19.05 -11.52
C LEU A 259 3.76 19.15 -12.80
N GLU A 260 3.80 18.13 -13.66
CA GLU A 260 2.97 18.07 -14.87
C GLU A 260 1.48 18.04 -14.54
N ASN A 261 1.09 17.36 -13.46
CA ASN A 261 -0.29 17.32 -13.01
C ASN A 261 -0.79 18.72 -12.61
N ALA A 262 0.03 19.52 -11.95
CA ALA A 262 -0.30 20.91 -11.64
C ALA A 262 -0.53 21.74 -12.91
N VAL A 263 0.40 21.71 -13.88
CA VAL A 263 0.25 22.44 -15.15
C VAL A 263 -0.99 22.06 -15.93
N GLN A 264 -1.38 20.78 -15.89
CA GLN A 264 -2.52 20.28 -16.67
C GLN A 264 -3.88 20.50 -16.01
N HIS A 265 -3.93 20.52 -14.68
CA HIS A 265 -5.18 20.49 -13.93
C HIS A 265 -5.43 21.70 -13.03
N ALA A 266 -4.41 22.42 -12.60
CA ALA A 266 -4.55 23.58 -11.74
C ALA A 266 -4.98 24.81 -12.55
N LYS A 267 -6.26 24.88 -12.96
CA LYS A 267 -6.79 26.02 -13.72
C LYS A 267 -6.60 27.30 -12.93
N GLY A 268 -6.08 28.35 -13.63
CA GLY A 268 -5.82 29.67 -13.04
C GLY A 268 -4.54 29.71 -12.19
N MET A 269 -3.72 28.68 -12.21
CA MET A 269 -2.41 28.65 -11.53
C MET A 269 -1.49 29.75 -12.06
N VAL A 270 -0.91 30.49 -11.13
CA VAL A 270 0.14 31.49 -11.38
C VAL A 270 1.47 31.04 -10.76
N HIS A 271 1.40 30.42 -9.58
CA HIS A 271 2.57 29.96 -8.83
C HIS A 271 2.60 28.44 -8.71
N LEU A 272 3.74 27.85 -9.08
CA LEU A 272 4.06 26.44 -8.90
C LEU A 272 5.34 26.34 -8.09
N GLY A 273 5.29 25.70 -6.93
CA GLY A 273 6.41 25.58 -6.01
C GLY A 273 6.80 24.14 -5.73
N LEU A 274 8.11 23.90 -5.65
CA LEU A 274 8.72 22.66 -5.19
C LEU A 274 9.55 22.96 -3.94
N LYS A 275 9.13 22.41 -2.80
CA LYS A 275 9.79 22.58 -1.52
C LYS A 275 10.29 21.26 -1.00
N VAL A 276 11.53 21.25 -0.47
CA VAL A 276 12.09 20.10 0.25
C VAL A 276 12.62 20.57 1.59
N PHE A 277 12.29 19.85 2.64
CA PHE A 277 12.80 20.12 3.99
C PHE A 277 12.97 18.83 4.79
N LEU A 278 13.80 18.90 5.84
CA LEU A 278 14.12 17.76 6.67
C LEU A 278 13.31 17.81 7.97
N VAL A 279 12.72 16.66 8.33
CA VAL A 279 12.01 16.49 9.61
C VAL A 279 12.49 15.21 10.26
N ALA A 280 13.28 15.34 11.31
CA ALA A 280 13.95 14.22 11.98
C ALA A 280 14.77 13.38 10.98
N ASP A 281 14.42 12.11 10.79
CA ASP A 281 15.09 11.15 9.90
C ASP A 281 14.46 11.08 8.49
N LYS A 282 13.67 12.10 8.09
CA LYS A 282 12.91 12.10 6.84
C LYS A 282 13.16 13.33 6.00
N ALA A 283 13.33 13.12 4.72
CA ALA A 283 13.25 14.18 3.71
C ALA A 283 11.80 14.28 3.23
N VAL A 284 11.19 15.46 3.37
CA VAL A 284 9.81 15.75 2.98
C VAL A 284 9.84 16.60 1.71
N PHE A 285 9.15 16.11 0.69
CA PHE A 285 8.98 16.79 -0.59
C PHE A 285 7.56 17.30 -0.70
N GLU A 286 7.40 18.57 -1.08
CA GLU A 286 6.14 19.22 -1.31
C GLU A 286 6.11 19.86 -2.69
N VAL A 287 5.07 19.58 -3.45
CA VAL A 287 4.75 20.30 -4.68
C VAL A 287 3.41 20.99 -4.46
N GLN A 288 3.38 22.31 -4.65
CA GLN A 288 2.20 23.13 -4.41
C GLN A 288 1.87 24.00 -5.61
N ASP A 289 0.59 24.16 -5.87
CA ASP A 289 0.04 25.11 -6.82
C ASP A 289 -0.92 26.09 -6.12
N ASP A 290 -1.31 27.14 -6.81
CA ASP A 290 -2.32 28.12 -6.39
C ASP A 290 -3.58 28.11 -7.29
N GLY A 291 -3.80 27.01 -8.01
CA GLY A 291 -4.94 26.84 -8.92
C GLY A 291 -6.25 26.51 -8.23
N CYS A 292 -7.15 25.86 -8.97
CA CYS A 292 -8.51 25.52 -8.50
C CYS A 292 -8.58 24.45 -7.41
N GLY A 293 -7.48 23.76 -7.08
CA GLY A 293 -7.44 22.65 -6.14
C GLY A 293 -8.08 21.35 -6.66
N ILE A 294 -8.24 20.38 -5.77
CA ILE A 294 -8.79 19.05 -6.05
C ILE A 294 -10.19 18.96 -5.42
N PRO A 295 -11.24 18.50 -6.14
CA PRO A 295 -12.56 18.26 -5.54
C PRO A 295 -12.48 17.34 -4.32
N GLU A 296 -13.17 17.66 -3.23
CA GLU A 296 -13.09 16.92 -1.95
C GLU A 296 -13.41 15.44 -2.10
N GLU A 297 -14.35 15.09 -2.98
CA GLU A 297 -14.74 13.72 -3.29
C GLU A 297 -13.58 12.89 -3.89
N LYS A 298 -12.67 13.57 -4.59
CA LYS A 298 -11.52 12.97 -5.28
C LYS A 298 -10.25 12.92 -4.46
N LEU A 299 -10.12 13.76 -3.41
CA LEU A 299 -8.93 13.80 -2.56
C LEU A 299 -8.54 12.43 -2.00
N LYS A 300 -9.55 11.61 -1.63
CA LYS A 300 -9.31 10.26 -1.08
C LYS A 300 -8.92 9.23 -2.13
N SER A 301 -9.33 9.42 -3.38
CA SER A 301 -9.13 8.46 -4.48
C SER A 301 -8.08 8.91 -5.51
N VAL A 302 -7.50 10.10 -5.38
CA VAL A 302 -6.59 10.71 -6.36
C VAL A 302 -5.38 9.82 -6.74
N PHE A 303 -4.94 8.97 -5.81
CA PHE A 303 -3.84 8.03 -6.01
C PHE A 303 -4.28 6.63 -6.44
N TYR A 304 -5.59 6.34 -6.48
CA TYR A 304 -6.12 5.01 -6.80
C TYR A 304 -6.70 4.91 -8.21
N GLY A 305 -6.65 6.02 -9.00
CA GLY A 305 -7.31 6.10 -10.30
C GLY A 305 -8.84 6.19 -10.13
N SER A 306 -9.43 7.33 -10.42
CA SER A 306 -10.89 7.49 -10.33
C SER A 306 -11.57 6.78 -11.50
N HIS A 307 -12.48 5.86 -11.19
CA HIS A 307 -13.23 5.04 -12.16
C HIS A 307 -14.58 5.62 -12.58
N GLU A 308 -14.89 6.86 -12.26
CA GLU A 308 -16.11 7.47 -12.79
C GLU A 308 -15.86 8.03 -14.18
N PRO A 309 -16.72 7.65 -15.16
CA PRO A 309 -16.69 8.28 -16.47
C PRO A 309 -16.99 9.77 -16.29
N TYR A 310 -15.98 10.59 -16.52
CA TYR A 310 -16.19 12.03 -16.57
C TYR A 310 -17.16 12.36 -17.69
N GLU A 311 -18.26 13.05 -17.38
CA GLU A 311 -18.95 13.87 -18.39
C GLU A 311 -17.95 14.92 -18.86
N VAL A 312 -17.38 14.65 -20.02
CA VAL A 312 -16.38 15.49 -20.66
C VAL A 312 -17.11 16.77 -21.08
N SER A 313 -16.98 17.83 -20.28
CA SER A 313 -17.18 19.15 -20.83
C SER A 313 -16.16 19.33 -21.95
N SER A 314 -16.63 19.67 -23.14
CA SER A 314 -15.92 19.72 -24.43
C SER A 314 -14.63 20.57 -24.46
N ASP A 315 -14.25 21.21 -23.36
CA ASP A 315 -13.08 22.09 -23.25
C ASP A 315 -11.88 21.48 -22.51
N CYS A 316 -12.00 20.27 -21.94
CA CYS A 316 -10.85 19.57 -21.33
C CYS A 316 -10.29 18.55 -22.30
N LYS A 317 -9.57 19.03 -23.33
CA LYS A 317 -8.77 18.19 -24.21
C LYS A 317 -7.65 17.54 -23.37
N ARG A 318 -7.73 16.19 -23.19
CA ARG A 318 -6.70 15.29 -22.69
C ARG A 318 -6.44 15.31 -21.17
N SER A 319 -7.39 14.78 -20.42
CA SER A 319 -7.11 14.37 -19.03
C SER A 319 -6.10 13.21 -19.04
N ASN A 320 -4.94 13.37 -18.40
CA ASN A 320 -4.10 12.23 -18.05
C ASN A 320 -4.92 11.35 -17.10
N ALA A 321 -5.17 10.12 -17.51
CA ALA A 321 -6.03 9.14 -16.84
C ALA A 321 -5.54 8.74 -15.44
N GLY A 322 -5.49 9.62 -14.47
CA GLY A 322 -5.21 9.25 -13.06
C GLY A 322 -4.02 8.30 -12.77
N ILE A 323 -3.44 7.71 -13.82
CA ILE A 323 -2.38 6.71 -13.75
C ILE A 323 -1.08 7.32 -13.24
N GLY A 324 -0.76 8.56 -13.59
CA GLY A 324 0.47 9.22 -13.15
C GLY A 324 0.58 9.30 -11.62
N LEU A 325 -0.50 9.68 -10.94
CA LEU A 325 -0.53 9.75 -9.48
C LEU A 325 -0.55 8.37 -8.81
N ALA A 326 -1.17 7.36 -9.43
CA ALA A 326 -1.12 5.97 -8.95
C ALA A 326 0.30 5.40 -9.05
N VAL A 327 1.04 5.72 -10.13
CA VAL A 327 2.47 5.41 -10.26
C VAL A 327 3.27 6.07 -9.14
N CYS A 328 3.03 7.38 -8.87
CA CYS A 328 3.70 8.09 -7.77
C CYS A 328 3.50 7.38 -6.43
N ALA A 329 2.25 7.01 -6.10
CA ALA A 329 1.96 6.30 -4.86
C ALA A 329 2.67 4.94 -4.77
N THR A 330 2.72 4.21 -5.87
CA THR A 330 3.40 2.91 -5.95
C THR A 330 4.92 3.06 -5.76
N ILE A 331 5.55 4.03 -6.41
CA ILE A 331 6.99 4.32 -6.30
C ILE A 331 7.33 4.73 -4.86
N ILE A 332 6.59 5.67 -4.28
CA ILE A 332 6.84 6.15 -2.92
C ILE A 332 6.64 5.03 -1.89
N LYS A 333 5.57 4.24 -2.02
CA LYS A 333 5.34 3.07 -1.16
C LYS A 333 6.49 2.05 -1.25
N ALA A 334 7.00 1.81 -2.45
CA ALA A 334 8.12 0.89 -2.67
C ALA A 334 9.43 1.41 -2.07
N HIS A 335 9.60 2.74 -1.94
CA HIS A 335 10.69 3.38 -1.19
C HIS A 335 10.49 3.36 0.34
N GLY A 336 9.34 2.88 0.86
CA GLY A 336 9.00 2.89 2.28
C GLY A 336 8.37 4.21 2.76
N GLY A 337 8.12 5.15 1.83
CA GLY A 337 7.48 6.44 2.10
C GLY A 337 5.96 6.40 2.06
N LYS A 338 5.34 7.58 2.26
CA LYS A 338 3.90 7.81 2.05
C LYS A 338 3.72 9.10 1.29
N ILE A 339 2.70 9.13 0.42
CA ILE A 339 2.29 10.31 -0.34
C ILE A 339 0.87 10.71 0.07
N LYS A 340 0.60 12.01 0.11
CA LYS A 340 -0.72 12.59 0.39
C LYS A 340 -0.97 13.78 -0.52
N ALA A 341 -2.26 14.06 -0.78
CA ALA A 341 -2.72 15.26 -1.44
C ALA A 341 -3.71 15.98 -0.53
N GLU A 342 -3.62 17.30 -0.47
CA GLU A 342 -4.45 18.16 0.35
C GLU A 342 -4.75 19.45 -0.44
N ASN A 343 -5.91 20.10 -0.16
CA ASN A 343 -6.19 21.44 -0.66
C ASN A 343 -5.63 22.48 0.32
N LYS A 344 -5.04 23.54 -0.21
CA LYS A 344 -4.57 24.66 0.60
C LYS A 344 -5.75 25.54 1.01
N LYS A 345 -5.68 26.18 2.18
CA LYS A 345 -6.74 27.06 2.70
C LYS A 345 -7.00 28.27 1.79
N ASN A 346 -5.98 28.72 1.06
CA ASN A 346 -6.02 29.90 0.18
C ASN A 346 -6.24 29.52 -1.30
N GLY A 347 -6.67 28.30 -1.59
CA GLY A 347 -6.78 27.75 -2.94
C GLY A 347 -5.54 27.00 -3.39
N GLY A 348 -5.71 26.13 -4.41
CA GLY A 348 -4.66 25.26 -4.94
C GLY A 348 -4.53 23.94 -4.21
N ALA A 349 -3.70 23.05 -4.76
CA ALA A 349 -3.41 21.74 -4.21
C ALA A 349 -1.98 21.67 -3.65
N LEU A 350 -1.78 20.75 -2.72
CA LEU A 350 -0.51 20.41 -2.11
C LEU A 350 -0.34 18.90 -2.16
N PHE A 351 0.68 18.45 -2.87
CA PHE A 351 1.13 17.07 -2.85
C PHE A 351 2.37 16.96 -1.98
N ARG A 352 2.33 16.07 -0.99
CA ARG A 352 3.43 15.86 -0.04
C ARG A 352 3.80 14.40 0.03
N PHE A 353 5.09 14.09 -0.06
CA PHE A 353 5.61 12.75 0.25
C PHE A 353 6.91 12.84 1.06
N TYR A 354 7.26 11.73 1.70
CA TYR A 354 8.52 11.65 2.44
C TYR A 354 9.29 10.37 2.12
N LEU A 355 10.62 10.46 2.26
CA LEU A 355 11.57 9.37 2.18
C LEU A 355 12.38 9.31 3.46
N ASP A 356 12.71 8.11 3.94
CA ASP A 356 13.60 7.92 5.08
C ASP A 356 15.04 8.26 4.64
N MET A 357 15.79 9.04 5.46
CA MET A 357 17.17 9.43 5.20
C MET A 357 18.18 8.34 5.58
N GLU A 358 17.79 7.45 6.49
CA GLU A 358 18.58 6.27 6.84
C GLU A 358 17.98 5.03 6.20
N GLU A 359 18.85 4.16 5.68
CA GLU A 359 18.45 2.85 5.22
C GLU A 359 18.15 1.99 6.46
N LYS A 360 16.87 1.96 6.90
CA LYS A 360 16.47 0.97 7.90
C LYS A 360 16.73 -0.39 7.28
N GLU A 361 17.80 -1.08 7.72
CA GLU A 361 17.98 -2.49 7.40
C GLU A 361 16.66 -3.18 7.66
N GLN A 362 15.99 -3.61 6.59
CA GLN A 362 14.75 -4.39 6.72
C GLN A 362 15.11 -5.68 7.45
N ALA A 363 14.87 -5.66 8.78
CA ALA A 363 15.12 -6.77 9.69
C ALA A 363 14.30 -8.03 9.32
#